data_c6c0db4b650a9edc052e4a5d852740e7
#
_entry.id   c6c0db4b650a9edc052e4a5d852740e7
#
_cell.length_a   1.000
_cell.length_b   1.000
_cell.length_c   1.000
_cell.angle_alpha   90.00
_cell.angle_beta   90.00
_cell.angle_gamma   90.00
#
_symmetry.space_group_name_H-M   'P 1'
#
loop_
_entity.id
_entity.type
_entity.pdbx_description
1 polymer ?
#
loop_
_entity_poly.entity_id
_entity_poly.type
_entity_poly.pdbx_seq_one_letter_code
_entity_poly.pdbx_strand_id
1 'polypeptide(L)'
;MIYFSALLPVLYPTDAETLFAALAAHAVPYALLDGTNDIWLRDFMPVRTGSGKLVSFRYEPSYLKNDPDLRTDFRKDLAPQLGLPVTYSHVNLDGGNVVFSPSGERVLISDRVFSENPEYPPATLVRELSELLEAEVLIIPSLKSDMTGHADGMARFLDDRTVLCNRPLSSCGFEQKVKRSVRDYGLDAVDFPFVPTGRISAVGCYLNYLETEHTVFLPVFGIEQDAEAEASARQIFSKEIVPINIREIAQQGGCLNCISWEDHHAQ
;
A
#
# COMPACT_ATOMS: atom_id res chain seq x y z
N MET A 1 14.58 7.60 -3.55
CA MET A 1 15.02 6.21 -3.93
C MET A 1 13.87 5.25 -3.69
N ILE A 2 13.55 4.40 -4.66
CA ILE A 2 12.54 3.35 -4.50
C ILE A 2 13.26 2.01 -4.34
N TYR A 3 12.77 1.18 -3.44
CA TYR A 3 13.32 -0.15 -3.18
C TYR A 3 12.33 -1.24 -3.56
N PHE A 4 12.86 -2.33 -4.08
CA PHE A 4 12.14 -3.57 -4.38
C PHE A 4 12.92 -4.76 -3.82
N SER A 5 12.24 -5.89 -3.63
CA SER A 5 12.89 -7.15 -3.29
C SER A 5 13.78 -7.65 -4.45
N ALA A 6 14.97 -8.16 -4.15
CA ALA A 6 15.81 -8.84 -5.13
C ALA A 6 15.15 -10.12 -5.68
N LEU A 7 14.13 -10.65 -4.99
CA LEU A 7 13.32 -11.76 -5.48
C LEU A 7 12.39 -11.35 -6.64
N LEU A 8 12.04 -10.06 -6.77
CA LEU A 8 11.08 -9.60 -7.76
C LEU A 8 11.48 -9.97 -9.21
N PRO A 9 12.68 -9.62 -9.71
CA PRO A 9 13.09 -10.01 -11.06
C PRO A 9 13.36 -11.51 -11.22
N VAL A 10 13.53 -12.25 -10.13
CA VAL A 10 13.73 -13.70 -10.16
C VAL A 10 12.40 -14.43 -10.32
N LEU A 11 11.39 -14.02 -9.58
CA LEU A 11 10.07 -14.67 -9.56
C LEU A 11 9.14 -14.17 -10.68
N TYR A 12 9.25 -12.89 -11.04
CA TYR A 12 8.38 -12.21 -12.03
C TYR A 12 9.23 -11.40 -13.02
N PRO A 13 10.07 -12.07 -13.84
CA PRO A 13 11.04 -11.37 -14.71
C PRO A 13 10.38 -10.43 -15.72
N THR A 14 9.27 -10.80 -16.31
CA THR A 14 8.57 -10.00 -17.34
C THR A 14 7.98 -8.71 -16.74
N ASP A 15 7.25 -8.84 -15.62
CA ASP A 15 6.65 -7.69 -14.93
C ASP A 15 7.74 -6.77 -14.36
N ALA A 16 8.82 -7.34 -13.79
CA ALA A 16 9.95 -6.59 -13.27
C ALA A 16 10.71 -5.84 -14.36
N GLU A 17 10.97 -6.46 -15.52
CA GLU A 17 11.61 -5.79 -16.66
C GLU A 17 10.79 -4.59 -17.14
N THR A 18 9.48 -4.78 -17.28
CA THR A 18 8.54 -3.71 -17.67
C THR A 18 8.57 -2.55 -16.69
N LEU A 19 8.51 -2.84 -15.38
CA LEU A 19 8.55 -1.84 -14.32
C LEU A 19 9.89 -1.09 -14.32
N PHE A 20 11.01 -1.81 -14.31
CA PHE A 20 12.34 -1.19 -14.21
C PHE A 20 12.70 -0.38 -15.46
N ALA A 21 12.28 -0.82 -16.64
CA ALA A 21 12.44 -0.03 -17.87
C ALA A 21 11.66 1.29 -17.80
N ALA A 22 10.42 1.26 -17.25
CA ALA A 22 9.62 2.47 -17.08
C ALA A 22 10.24 3.42 -16.04
N LEU A 23 10.70 2.92 -14.88
CA LEU A 23 11.39 3.74 -13.88
C LEU A 23 12.64 4.41 -14.48
N ALA A 24 13.46 3.67 -15.23
CA ALA A 24 14.65 4.19 -15.90
C ALA A 24 14.30 5.27 -16.94
N ALA A 25 13.26 5.05 -17.76
CA ALA A 25 12.80 6.01 -18.76
C ALA A 25 12.34 7.34 -18.15
N HIS A 26 11.85 7.33 -16.90
CA HIS A 26 11.42 8.52 -16.17
C HIS A 26 12.45 9.02 -15.15
N ALA A 27 13.70 8.55 -15.25
CA ALA A 27 14.80 8.91 -14.35
C ALA A 27 14.48 8.72 -12.85
N VAL A 28 13.66 7.71 -12.52
CA VAL A 28 13.32 7.34 -11.15
C VAL A 28 14.33 6.33 -10.62
N PRO A 29 15.19 6.70 -9.65
CA PRO A 29 16.20 5.80 -9.13
C PRO A 29 15.56 4.70 -8.27
N TYR A 30 16.02 3.46 -8.44
CA TYR A 30 15.61 2.34 -7.65
C TYR A 30 16.79 1.44 -7.24
N ALA A 31 16.58 0.62 -6.21
CA ALA A 31 17.53 -0.39 -5.77
C ALA A 31 16.80 -1.69 -5.38
N LEU A 32 17.54 -2.79 -5.41
CA LEU A 32 17.05 -4.09 -4.96
C LEU A 32 17.62 -4.39 -3.58
N LEU A 33 16.75 -4.92 -2.69
CA LEU A 33 17.14 -5.36 -1.35
C LEU A 33 17.26 -6.88 -1.31
N ASP A 34 18.42 -7.34 -0.90
CA ASP A 34 18.67 -8.75 -0.60
C ASP A 34 18.16 -9.13 0.80
N GLY A 35 17.94 -10.42 1.03
CA GLY A 35 17.54 -10.93 2.33
C GLY A 35 16.07 -10.79 2.67
N THR A 36 15.24 -10.50 1.69
CA THR A 36 13.78 -10.58 1.81
C THR A 36 13.31 -12.02 1.58
N ASN A 37 12.26 -12.44 2.28
CA ASN A 37 11.64 -13.75 2.09
C ASN A 37 10.42 -13.70 1.15
N ASP A 38 9.96 -12.50 0.81
CA ASP A 38 8.85 -12.26 -0.12
C ASP A 38 9.08 -10.95 -0.90
N ILE A 39 8.22 -10.68 -1.89
CA ILE A 39 8.30 -9.48 -2.73
C ILE A 39 7.54 -8.27 -2.16
N TRP A 40 6.70 -8.46 -1.15
CA TRP A 40 5.76 -7.46 -0.61
C TRP A 40 6.45 -6.49 0.34
N LEU A 41 7.41 -5.69 -0.19
CA LEU A 41 8.22 -4.78 0.64
C LEU A 41 7.37 -3.83 1.48
N ARG A 42 6.28 -3.33 0.93
CA ARG A 42 5.38 -2.40 1.61
C ARG A 42 4.98 -2.89 2.99
N ASP A 43 4.78 -4.19 3.17
CA ASP A 43 4.15 -4.75 4.35
C ASP A 43 5.10 -4.86 5.53
N PHE A 44 6.37 -5.17 5.29
CA PHE A 44 7.36 -5.37 6.36
C PHE A 44 8.40 -4.25 6.48
N MET A 45 8.43 -3.30 5.55
CA MET A 45 9.34 -2.15 5.65
C MET A 45 8.80 -1.09 6.62
N PRO A 46 9.69 -0.25 7.20
CA PRO A 46 9.26 0.81 8.11
C PRO A 46 8.33 1.80 7.43
N VAL A 47 7.32 2.22 8.18
CA VAL A 47 6.41 3.28 7.76
C VAL A 47 7.05 4.64 8.08
N ARG A 48 7.01 5.58 7.14
CA ARG A 48 7.49 6.94 7.32
C ARG A 48 6.36 7.86 7.76
N THR A 49 6.56 8.57 8.86
CA THR A 49 5.62 9.61 9.36
C THR A 49 5.78 10.93 8.60
N GLY A 50 4.84 11.85 8.77
CA GLY A 50 4.92 13.20 8.20
C GLY A 50 6.16 14.00 8.65
N SER A 51 6.70 13.73 9.86
CA SER A 51 7.96 14.34 10.35
C SER A 51 9.22 13.69 9.75
N GLY A 52 9.08 12.60 9.00
CA GLY A 52 10.20 11.84 8.45
C GLY A 52 10.72 10.71 9.34
N LYS A 53 10.16 10.54 10.55
CA LYS A 53 10.49 9.43 11.45
C LYS A 53 10.10 8.10 10.80
N LEU A 54 10.94 7.08 10.96
CA LEU A 54 10.64 5.72 10.52
C LEU A 54 10.16 4.88 11.72
N VAL A 55 9.02 4.20 11.53
CA VAL A 55 8.45 3.26 12.52
C VAL A 55 8.35 1.89 11.89
N SER A 56 9.05 0.91 12.45
CA SER A 56 8.93 -0.49 12.09
C SER A 56 7.97 -1.18 13.04
N PHE A 57 6.89 -1.68 12.50
CA PHE A 57 5.91 -2.48 13.22
C PHE A 57 6.31 -3.96 13.24
N ARG A 58 5.74 -4.72 14.15
CA ARG A 58 5.84 -6.17 14.12
C ARG A 58 5.11 -6.68 12.87
N TYR A 59 5.77 -7.54 12.09
CA TYR A 59 5.19 -8.13 10.89
C TYR A 59 4.92 -9.63 11.12
N GLU A 60 3.77 -9.93 11.70
CA GLU A 60 3.29 -11.28 11.96
C GLU A 60 1.80 -11.42 11.58
N PRO A 61 1.45 -11.15 10.30
CA PRO A 61 0.05 -11.15 9.89
C PRO A 61 -0.57 -12.55 10.00
N SER A 62 -1.83 -12.60 10.39
CA SER A 62 -2.55 -13.85 10.60
C SER A 62 -2.66 -14.71 9.34
N TYR A 63 -2.64 -14.10 8.15
CA TYR A 63 -2.68 -14.81 6.87
C TYR A 63 -1.38 -15.58 6.55
N LEU A 64 -0.24 -15.22 7.15
CA LEU A 64 1.03 -15.95 7.05
C LEU A 64 1.26 -16.90 8.24
N LYS A 65 0.23 -17.22 9.02
CA LYS A 65 0.37 -18.11 10.19
C LYS A 65 0.90 -19.49 9.81
N ASN A 66 0.50 -20.01 8.64
CA ASN A 66 0.91 -21.32 8.16
C ASN A 66 2.18 -21.27 7.28
N ASP A 67 2.61 -20.08 6.88
CA ASP A 67 3.75 -19.84 5.99
C ASP A 67 4.76 -18.86 6.65
N PRO A 68 5.25 -19.14 7.86
CA PRO A 68 6.11 -18.21 8.60
C PRO A 68 7.44 -17.92 7.90
N ASP A 69 7.89 -18.80 7.03
CA ASP A 69 9.12 -18.65 6.26
C ASP A 69 9.03 -17.52 5.19
N LEU A 70 7.83 -17.09 4.85
CA LEU A 70 7.60 -15.93 3.97
C LEU A 70 7.70 -14.59 4.72
N ARG A 71 7.75 -14.60 6.05
CA ARG A 71 7.89 -13.38 6.83
C ARG A 71 9.32 -12.87 6.78
N THR A 72 9.47 -11.59 6.45
CA THR A 72 10.75 -10.88 6.55
C THR A 72 10.76 -10.09 7.86
N ASP A 73 11.73 -10.33 8.72
CA ASP A 73 11.96 -9.51 9.91
C ASP A 73 12.85 -8.32 9.55
N PHE A 74 12.23 -7.15 9.37
CA PHE A 74 12.97 -5.94 9.00
C PHE A 74 14.15 -5.66 9.94
N ARG A 75 13.95 -5.80 11.25
CA ARG A 75 14.97 -5.49 12.25
C ARG A 75 16.20 -6.37 12.13
N LYS A 76 15.98 -7.64 11.84
CA LYS A 76 17.03 -8.66 11.75
C LYS A 76 17.65 -8.71 10.36
N ASP A 77 16.81 -8.70 9.33
CA ASP A 77 17.21 -9.08 7.98
C ASP A 77 17.64 -7.88 7.13
N LEU A 78 17.01 -6.70 7.33
CA LEU A 78 17.19 -5.54 6.45
C LEU A 78 17.79 -4.31 7.15
N ALA A 79 17.45 -4.04 8.40
CA ALA A 79 17.94 -2.85 9.11
C ALA A 79 19.47 -2.71 9.13
N PRO A 80 20.26 -3.81 9.27
CA PRO A 80 21.73 -3.73 9.23
C PRO A 80 22.28 -3.25 7.88
N GLN A 81 21.57 -3.53 6.78
CA GLN A 81 21.98 -3.14 5.42
C GLN A 81 21.70 -1.66 5.15
N LEU A 82 20.58 -1.16 5.69
CA LEU A 82 20.08 0.19 5.40
C LEU A 82 20.66 1.25 6.34
N GLY A 83 21.04 0.88 7.57
CA GLY A 83 21.63 1.81 8.54
C GLY A 83 20.69 2.97 8.94
N LEU A 84 19.38 2.80 8.79
CA LEU A 84 18.38 3.84 9.04
C LEU A 84 18.02 3.93 10.52
N PRO A 85 17.84 5.12 11.09
CA PRO A 85 17.31 5.30 12.45
C PRO A 85 15.82 4.94 12.46
N VAL A 86 15.45 3.85 13.14
CA VAL A 86 14.08 3.31 13.15
C VAL A 86 13.58 3.16 14.59
N THR A 87 12.35 3.59 14.84
CA THR A 87 11.60 3.27 16.05
C THR A 87 10.89 1.94 15.86
N TYR A 88 11.06 1.00 16.80
CA TYR A 88 10.41 -0.31 16.74
C TYR A 88 9.16 -0.35 17.62
N SER A 89 8.08 -0.90 17.07
CA SER A 89 6.80 -1.11 17.78
C SER A 89 6.48 -2.60 17.91
N HIS A 90 5.76 -2.96 18.96
CA HIS A 90 5.22 -4.31 19.17
C HIS A 90 3.84 -4.50 18.54
N VAL A 91 3.21 -3.43 18.07
CA VAL A 91 1.93 -3.51 17.36
C VAL A 91 2.13 -4.30 16.07
N ASN A 92 1.26 -5.28 15.82
CA ASN A 92 1.25 -6.06 14.59
C ASN A 92 0.50 -5.28 13.51
N LEU A 93 1.24 -4.73 12.54
CA LEU A 93 0.66 -3.86 11.50
C LEU A 93 1.50 -3.94 10.23
N ASP A 94 0.86 -4.31 9.14
CA ASP A 94 1.44 -4.32 7.82
C ASP A 94 1.47 -2.90 7.24
N GLY A 95 2.57 -2.52 6.58
CA GLY A 95 2.71 -1.18 5.99
C GLY A 95 1.68 -0.89 4.89
N GLY A 96 1.19 -1.90 4.17
CA GLY A 96 0.09 -1.76 3.21
C GLY A 96 -1.24 -1.34 3.85
N ASN A 97 -1.38 -1.58 5.14
CA ASN A 97 -2.53 -1.11 5.90
C ASN A 97 -2.39 0.33 6.44
N VAL A 98 -1.36 1.07 6.02
CA VAL A 98 -1.08 2.45 6.47
C VAL A 98 -1.05 3.38 5.27
N VAL A 99 -2.03 4.27 5.15
CA VAL A 99 -2.14 5.22 4.03
C VAL A 99 -2.20 6.64 4.58
N PHE A 100 -1.10 7.37 4.45
CA PHE A 100 -1.00 8.76 4.90
C PHE A 100 -1.65 9.75 3.94
N SER A 101 -2.17 10.86 4.49
CA SER A 101 -2.40 12.08 3.73
C SER A 101 -1.06 12.72 3.32
N PRO A 102 -1.02 13.53 2.25
CA PRO A 102 0.22 14.20 1.81
C PRO A 102 0.89 15.06 2.89
N SER A 103 0.12 15.71 3.76
CA SER A 103 0.66 16.45 4.91
C SER A 103 1.24 15.56 6.01
N GLY A 104 0.88 14.28 6.03
CA GLY A 104 1.21 13.36 7.11
C GLY A 104 0.36 13.55 8.38
N GLU A 105 -0.61 14.47 8.38
CA GLU A 105 -1.44 14.76 9.56
C GLU A 105 -2.53 13.71 9.81
N ARG A 106 -2.92 12.95 8.78
CA ARG A 106 -3.95 11.93 8.83
C ARG A 106 -3.46 10.62 8.23
N VAL A 107 -3.97 9.52 8.75
CA VAL A 107 -3.65 8.19 8.25
C VAL A 107 -4.90 7.30 8.24
N LEU A 108 -5.19 6.68 7.09
CA LEU A 108 -6.21 5.63 6.99
C LEU A 108 -5.59 4.30 7.39
N ILE A 109 -6.27 3.56 8.25
CA ILE A 109 -5.93 2.19 8.66
C ILE A 109 -7.22 1.36 8.62
N SER A 110 -7.18 0.16 8.07
CA SER A 110 -8.36 -0.71 8.09
C SER A 110 -8.58 -1.31 9.49
N ASP A 111 -9.83 -1.64 9.80
CA ASP A 111 -10.24 -2.26 11.06
C ASP A 111 -9.64 -3.67 11.26
N ARG A 112 -8.94 -4.21 10.25
CA ARG A 112 -8.14 -5.42 10.34
C ARG A 112 -7.13 -5.34 11.49
N VAL A 113 -6.58 -4.16 11.76
CA VAL A 113 -5.61 -3.93 12.83
C VAL A 113 -6.10 -4.40 14.21
N PHE A 114 -7.39 -4.34 14.47
CA PHE A 114 -7.95 -4.81 15.76
C PHE A 114 -7.91 -6.33 15.90
N SER A 115 -8.17 -7.07 14.82
CA SER A 115 -8.09 -8.53 14.84
C SER A 115 -6.66 -9.06 14.84
N GLU A 116 -5.72 -8.29 14.33
CA GLU A 116 -4.29 -8.61 14.38
C GLU A 116 -3.65 -8.27 15.74
N ASN A 117 -4.34 -7.51 16.60
CA ASN A 117 -3.88 -7.10 17.94
C ASN A 117 -4.96 -7.30 19.00
N PRO A 118 -5.45 -8.53 19.22
CA PRO A 118 -6.57 -8.80 20.12
C PRO A 118 -6.26 -8.52 21.60
N GLU A 119 -4.98 -8.38 21.97
CA GLU A 119 -4.51 -8.03 23.30
C GLU A 119 -4.73 -6.55 23.65
N TYR A 120 -4.95 -5.69 22.67
CA TYR A 120 -5.19 -4.26 22.88
C TYR A 120 -6.68 -3.94 22.91
N PRO A 121 -7.15 -3.15 23.88
CA PRO A 121 -8.43 -2.46 23.75
C PRO A 121 -8.40 -1.52 22.55
N PRO A 122 -9.45 -1.49 21.67
CA PRO A 122 -9.41 -0.72 20.42
C PRO A 122 -9.03 0.75 20.59
N ALA A 123 -9.59 1.45 21.59
CA ALA A 123 -9.26 2.86 21.83
C ALA A 123 -7.80 3.07 22.27
N THR A 124 -7.21 2.10 22.98
CA THR A 124 -5.80 2.15 23.37
C THR A 124 -4.90 1.95 22.16
N LEU A 125 -5.22 1.00 21.30
CA LEU A 125 -4.48 0.74 20.08
C LEU A 125 -4.49 1.95 19.14
N VAL A 126 -5.67 2.55 18.91
CA VAL A 126 -5.79 3.76 18.07
C VAL A 126 -4.93 4.90 18.62
N ARG A 127 -4.94 5.13 19.94
CA ARG A 127 -4.10 6.15 20.56
C ARG A 127 -2.60 5.85 20.38
N GLU A 128 -2.16 4.62 20.64
CA GLU A 128 -0.76 4.21 20.45
C GLU A 128 -0.32 4.38 19.00
N LEU A 129 -1.15 3.97 18.04
CA LEU A 129 -0.90 4.18 16.61
C LEU A 129 -0.80 5.68 16.26
N SER A 130 -1.69 6.51 16.82
CA SER A 130 -1.65 7.96 16.58
C SER A 130 -0.37 8.60 17.13
N GLU A 131 0.10 8.16 18.29
CA GLU A 131 1.36 8.63 18.88
C GLU A 131 2.58 8.15 18.09
N LEU A 132 2.59 6.88 17.64
CA LEU A 132 3.70 6.31 16.85
C LEU A 132 3.80 6.92 15.46
N LEU A 133 2.67 7.11 14.79
CA LEU A 133 2.55 7.62 13.43
C LEU A 133 2.52 9.15 13.37
N GLU A 134 2.38 9.82 14.52
CA GLU A 134 2.29 11.28 14.62
C GLU A 134 1.14 11.87 13.78
N ALA A 135 0.03 11.13 13.69
CA ALA A 135 -1.10 11.45 12.82
C ALA A 135 -2.45 11.10 13.46
N GLU A 136 -3.51 11.74 13.00
CA GLU A 136 -4.88 11.34 13.30
C GLU A 136 -5.20 10.02 12.60
N VAL A 137 -5.47 8.95 13.37
CA VAL A 137 -5.82 7.63 12.82
C VAL A 137 -7.29 7.56 12.46
N LEU A 138 -7.58 7.32 11.20
CA LEU A 138 -8.93 7.19 10.63
C LEU A 138 -9.17 5.71 10.29
N ILE A 139 -10.06 5.06 11.02
CA ILE A 139 -10.36 3.63 10.80
C ILE A 139 -11.40 3.46 9.70
N ILE A 140 -11.05 2.69 8.67
CA ILE A 140 -11.96 2.28 7.60
C ILE A 140 -12.28 0.78 7.69
N PRO A 141 -13.44 0.32 7.21
CA PRO A 141 -13.78 -1.10 7.24
C PRO A 141 -12.89 -1.93 6.32
N SER A 142 -12.52 -3.16 6.73
CA SER A 142 -11.86 -4.17 5.89
C SER A 142 -12.87 -5.16 5.31
N LEU A 143 -12.58 -5.68 4.11
CA LEU A 143 -13.37 -6.76 3.52
C LEU A 143 -12.95 -8.09 4.15
N LYS A 144 -13.85 -8.75 4.87
CA LYS A 144 -13.55 -10.02 5.59
C LYS A 144 -13.14 -11.17 4.69
N SER A 145 -13.54 -11.16 3.41
CA SER A 145 -13.14 -12.17 2.43
C SER A 145 -11.79 -11.86 1.77
N ASP A 146 -11.24 -10.68 1.97
CA ASP A 146 -9.90 -10.31 1.55
C ASP A 146 -8.88 -10.89 2.54
N MET A 147 -7.82 -11.48 2.02
CA MET A 147 -6.79 -12.12 2.83
C MET A 147 -6.06 -11.11 3.72
N THR A 148 -5.69 -9.98 3.17
CA THR A 148 -4.96 -8.92 3.86
C THR A 148 -5.87 -7.85 4.45
N GLY A 149 -6.89 -7.41 3.70
CA GLY A 149 -7.78 -6.33 4.07
C GLY A 149 -7.06 -4.99 4.25
N HIS A 150 -5.98 -4.75 3.50
CA HIS A 150 -5.15 -3.56 3.59
C HIS A 150 -5.85 -2.31 3.06
N ALA A 151 -5.58 -1.17 3.69
CA ALA A 151 -6.17 0.11 3.33
C ALA A 151 -5.75 0.60 1.94
N ASP A 152 -4.51 0.35 1.51
CA ASP A 152 -3.94 0.78 0.23
C ASP A 152 -4.60 0.17 -1.02
N GLY A 153 -5.26 -0.97 -0.85
CA GLY A 153 -6.10 -1.59 -1.87
C GLY A 153 -7.53 -1.06 -1.92
N MET A 154 -7.94 -0.24 -0.95
CA MET A 154 -9.33 0.22 -0.80
C MET A 154 -9.49 1.74 -0.91
N ALA A 155 -8.49 2.50 -0.44
CA ALA A 155 -8.53 3.96 -0.37
C ALA A 155 -7.12 4.56 -0.41
N ARG A 156 -6.94 5.68 -1.11
CA ARG A 156 -5.69 6.43 -1.19
C ARG A 156 -5.99 7.93 -1.13
N PHE A 157 -5.22 8.68 -0.35
CA PHE A 157 -5.31 10.14 -0.40
C PHE A 157 -4.83 10.69 -1.76
N LEU A 158 -5.61 11.58 -2.35
CA LEU A 158 -5.21 12.40 -3.48
C LEU A 158 -4.60 13.73 -3.00
N ASP A 159 -5.21 14.30 -1.98
CA ASP A 159 -4.77 15.47 -1.23
C ASP A 159 -5.25 15.33 0.23
N ASP A 160 -5.03 16.35 1.08
CA ASP A 160 -5.37 16.28 2.51
C ASP A 160 -6.88 16.24 2.80
N ARG A 161 -7.72 16.44 1.79
CA ARG A 161 -9.19 16.46 1.91
C ARG A 161 -9.87 15.41 1.06
N THR A 162 -9.21 14.95 0.01
CA THR A 162 -9.79 14.07 -1.01
C THR A 162 -9.17 12.68 -0.94
N VAL A 163 -10.02 11.67 -0.85
CA VAL A 163 -9.62 10.25 -0.85
C VAL A 163 -10.21 9.56 -2.08
N LEU A 164 -9.35 8.96 -2.86
CA LEU A 164 -9.76 8.03 -3.91
C LEU A 164 -10.21 6.72 -3.27
N CYS A 165 -11.37 6.24 -3.63
CA CYS A 165 -11.94 4.97 -3.16
C CYS A 165 -12.31 4.09 -4.35
N ASN A 166 -12.24 2.80 -4.18
CA ASN A 166 -12.76 1.86 -5.17
C ASN A 166 -14.22 2.19 -5.51
N ARG A 167 -14.53 2.29 -6.80
CA ARG A 167 -15.88 2.59 -7.27
C ARG A 167 -16.86 1.49 -6.84
N PRO A 168 -17.97 1.85 -6.17
CA PRO A 168 -18.94 0.86 -5.75
C PRO A 168 -19.65 0.21 -6.94
N LEU A 169 -19.76 -1.10 -6.92
CA LEU A 169 -20.55 -1.84 -7.91
C LEU A 169 -22.06 -1.82 -7.61
N SER A 170 -22.42 -1.52 -6.38
CA SER A 170 -23.81 -1.39 -5.93
C SER A 170 -23.95 -0.37 -4.82
N SER A 171 -25.16 0.14 -4.61
CA SER A 171 -25.46 1.14 -3.57
C SER A 171 -25.30 0.63 -2.13
N CYS A 172 -25.21 -0.67 -1.93
CA CYS A 172 -25.03 -1.31 -0.61
C CYS A 172 -23.77 -2.18 -0.53
N GLY A 173 -22.87 -2.10 -1.51
CA GLY A 173 -21.62 -2.86 -1.55
C GLY A 173 -20.63 -2.46 -0.48
N PHE A 174 -19.54 -3.21 -0.38
CA PHE A 174 -18.46 -2.97 0.58
C PHE A 174 -17.78 -1.62 0.31
N GLU A 175 -17.50 -1.31 -0.96
CA GLU A 175 -16.86 -0.06 -1.38
C GLU A 175 -17.67 1.16 -0.92
N GLN A 176 -19.02 1.05 -0.91
CA GLN A 176 -19.88 2.11 -0.41
C GLN A 176 -19.75 2.32 1.11
N LYS A 177 -19.43 1.25 1.87
CA LYS A 177 -19.15 1.37 3.31
C LYS A 177 -17.84 2.10 3.55
N VAL A 178 -16.78 1.78 2.78
CA VAL A 178 -15.51 2.49 2.84
C VAL A 178 -15.71 3.98 2.54
N LYS A 179 -16.39 4.32 1.46
CA LYS A 179 -16.70 5.71 1.08
C LYS A 179 -17.50 6.46 2.16
N ARG A 180 -18.44 5.79 2.79
CA ARG A 180 -19.20 6.39 3.90
C ARG A 180 -18.28 6.69 5.08
N SER A 181 -17.45 5.73 5.48
CA SER A 181 -16.49 5.91 6.57
C SER A 181 -15.55 7.10 6.31
N VAL A 182 -15.03 7.22 5.08
CA VAL A 182 -14.22 8.38 4.67
C VAL A 182 -14.97 9.70 4.83
N ARG A 183 -16.25 9.75 4.39
CA ARG A 183 -17.09 10.96 4.52
C ARG A 183 -17.45 11.28 5.97
N ASP A 184 -17.63 10.27 6.81
CA ASP A 184 -17.92 10.45 8.25
C ASP A 184 -16.76 11.16 8.98
N TYR A 185 -15.53 11.08 8.43
CA TYR A 185 -14.36 11.85 8.87
C TYR A 185 -14.26 13.25 8.24
N GLY A 186 -15.27 13.70 7.49
CA GLY A 186 -15.28 15.01 6.84
C GLY A 186 -14.37 15.12 5.62
N LEU A 187 -14.04 13.98 4.99
CA LEU A 187 -13.23 13.91 3.78
C LEU A 187 -14.12 13.71 2.54
N ASP A 188 -13.64 14.19 1.40
CA ASP A 188 -14.28 13.97 0.10
C ASP A 188 -13.87 12.59 -0.44
N ALA A 189 -14.85 11.73 -0.75
CA ALA A 189 -14.61 10.41 -1.30
C ALA A 189 -14.94 10.37 -2.80
N VAL A 190 -13.90 10.22 -3.62
CA VAL A 190 -13.96 10.19 -5.08
C VAL A 190 -13.83 8.76 -5.59
N ASP A 191 -14.67 8.39 -6.56
CA ASP A 191 -14.64 7.07 -7.17
C ASP A 191 -13.44 6.91 -8.10
N PHE A 192 -12.72 5.80 -7.94
CA PHE A 192 -11.68 5.36 -8.86
C PHE A 192 -12.05 3.99 -9.45
N PRO A 193 -11.72 3.71 -10.71
CA PRO A 193 -12.05 2.43 -11.34
C PRO A 193 -11.56 1.23 -10.53
N PHE A 194 -12.37 0.20 -10.47
CA PHE A 194 -12.09 -1.01 -9.72
C PHE A 194 -12.85 -2.20 -10.32
N VAL A 195 -12.21 -3.36 -10.39
CA VAL A 195 -12.81 -4.62 -10.82
C VAL A 195 -12.56 -5.68 -9.75
N PRO A 196 -13.57 -6.11 -8.99
CA PRO A 196 -13.40 -7.15 -8.00
C PRO A 196 -13.21 -8.51 -8.67
N THR A 197 -12.21 -9.24 -8.28
CA THR A 197 -11.93 -10.59 -8.82
C THR A 197 -12.50 -11.72 -7.98
N GLY A 198 -12.95 -11.42 -6.75
CA GLY A 198 -13.53 -12.40 -5.82
C GLY A 198 -12.57 -13.50 -5.33
N ARG A 199 -11.25 -13.34 -5.53
CA ARG A 199 -10.18 -14.27 -5.13
C ARG A 199 -8.99 -13.50 -4.61
N ILE A 200 -7.87 -14.18 -4.33
CA ILE A 200 -6.58 -13.60 -3.87
C ILE A 200 -5.97 -12.62 -4.90
N SER A 201 -6.53 -12.42 -6.06
CA SER A 201 -5.97 -11.58 -7.11
C SER A 201 -6.29 -10.10 -6.92
N ALA A 202 -5.28 -9.24 -7.09
CA ALA A 202 -5.40 -7.78 -7.16
C ALA A 202 -5.58 -7.25 -8.60
N VAL A 203 -5.83 -8.12 -9.59
CA VAL A 203 -6.19 -7.68 -10.95
C VAL A 203 -7.42 -6.77 -10.89
N GLY A 204 -7.32 -5.55 -11.46
CA GLY A 204 -8.38 -4.55 -11.37
C GLY A 204 -8.30 -3.63 -10.14
N CYS A 205 -7.31 -3.78 -9.27
CA CYS A 205 -7.04 -2.87 -8.16
C CYS A 205 -6.12 -1.73 -8.60
N TYR A 206 -6.67 -0.73 -9.28
CA TYR A 206 -5.90 0.40 -9.81
C TYR A 206 -5.44 1.40 -8.74
N LEU A 207 -6.01 1.39 -7.54
CA LEU A 207 -5.57 2.24 -6.42
C LEU A 207 -4.20 1.86 -5.87
N ASN A 208 -3.73 0.66 -6.14
CA ASN A 208 -2.42 0.20 -5.67
C ASN A 208 -1.30 0.61 -6.64
N TYR A 209 -1.32 1.90 -7.06
CA TYR A 209 -0.32 2.53 -7.91
C TYR A 209 0.94 2.92 -7.12
N LEU A 210 2.07 3.04 -7.82
CA LEU A 210 3.30 3.63 -7.30
C LEU A 210 3.35 5.10 -7.72
N GLU A 211 3.53 5.99 -6.76
CA GLU A 211 3.53 7.43 -6.98
C GLU A 211 4.88 8.05 -6.64
N THR A 212 5.36 8.92 -7.53
CA THR A 212 6.54 9.75 -7.31
C THR A 212 6.16 11.24 -7.34
N GLU A 213 7.14 12.12 -7.24
CA GLU A 213 6.89 13.56 -7.30
C GLU A 213 6.21 13.99 -8.60
N HIS A 214 6.57 13.39 -9.74
CA HIS A 214 6.14 13.82 -11.07
C HIS A 214 5.32 12.77 -11.82
N THR A 215 5.31 11.52 -11.37
CA THR A 215 4.75 10.40 -12.12
C THR A 215 3.90 9.50 -11.23
N VAL A 216 2.79 9.03 -11.76
CA VAL A 216 2.00 7.91 -11.23
C VAL A 216 2.19 6.71 -12.16
N PHE A 217 2.88 5.69 -11.67
CA PHE A 217 2.96 4.40 -12.35
C PHE A 217 1.68 3.63 -12.02
N LEU A 218 0.79 3.56 -13.01
CA LEU A 218 -0.53 2.97 -12.84
C LEU A 218 -0.49 1.47 -13.19
N PRO A 219 -0.88 0.56 -12.29
CA PRO A 219 -0.96 -0.85 -12.64
C PRO A 219 -2.05 -1.07 -13.70
N VAL A 220 -1.72 -1.81 -14.76
CA VAL A 220 -2.66 -2.31 -15.75
C VAL A 220 -2.49 -3.82 -15.91
N PHE A 221 -3.50 -4.50 -16.44
CA PHE A 221 -3.59 -5.95 -16.33
C PHE A 221 -3.92 -6.64 -17.66
N GLY A 222 -4.00 -5.91 -18.78
CA GLY A 222 -4.43 -6.42 -20.08
C GLY A 222 -5.92 -6.79 -20.10
N ILE A 223 -6.75 -5.99 -19.43
CA ILE A 223 -8.22 -6.13 -19.41
C ILE A 223 -8.90 -4.88 -19.98
N GLU A 224 -10.16 -5.01 -20.39
CA GLU A 224 -10.93 -3.92 -21.01
C GLU A 224 -10.98 -2.66 -20.15
N GLN A 225 -11.05 -2.81 -18.84
CA GLN A 225 -11.18 -1.72 -17.87
C GLN A 225 -9.89 -0.88 -17.70
N ASP A 226 -8.75 -1.35 -18.19
CA ASP A 226 -7.48 -0.60 -18.11
C ASP A 226 -7.60 0.77 -18.80
N ALA A 227 -8.28 0.84 -19.95
CA ALA A 227 -8.48 2.09 -20.68
C ALA A 227 -9.28 3.12 -19.87
N GLU A 228 -10.29 2.69 -19.12
CA GLU A 228 -11.08 3.56 -18.25
C GLU A 228 -10.22 4.03 -17.05
N ALA A 229 -9.41 3.13 -16.48
CA ALA A 229 -8.54 3.48 -15.36
C ALA A 229 -7.49 4.52 -15.75
N GLU A 230 -6.86 4.35 -16.92
CA GLU A 230 -5.92 5.35 -17.47
C GLU A 230 -6.61 6.70 -17.71
N ALA A 231 -7.77 6.72 -18.36
CA ALA A 231 -8.50 7.94 -18.63
C ALA A 231 -8.88 8.66 -17.32
N SER A 232 -9.36 7.93 -16.32
CA SER A 232 -9.68 8.47 -15.00
C SER A 232 -8.45 9.02 -14.29
N ALA A 233 -7.34 8.30 -14.31
CA ALA A 233 -6.09 8.75 -13.72
C ALA A 233 -5.61 10.06 -14.36
N ARG A 234 -5.61 10.17 -15.69
CA ARG A 234 -5.23 11.40 -16.42
C ARG A 234 -6.13 12.60 -16.14
N GLN A 235 -7.37 12.38 -15.71
CA GLN A 235 -8.28 13.46 -15.31
C GLN A 235 -8.07 13.90 -13.84
N ILE A 236 -7.68 12.98 -12.98
CA ILE A 236 -7.58 13.21 -11.54
C ILE A 236 -6.20 13.73 -11.14
N PHE A 237 -5.12 13.12 -11.65
CA PHE A 237 -3.77 13.48 -11.29
C PHE A 237 -3.21 14.59 -12.21
N SER A 238 -2.51 15.55 -11.61
CA SER A 238 -1.70 16.54 -12.33
C SER A 238 -0.34 16.01 -12.79
N LYS A 239 -0.01 14.77 -12.41
CA LYS A 239 1.24 14.07 -12.70
C LYS A 239 1.15 13.28 -14.00
N GLU A 240 2.30 12.92 -14.56
CA GLU A 240 2.35 12.03 -15.70
C GLU A 240 1.82 10.64 -15.32
N ILE A 241 0.97 10.05 -16.15
CA ILE A 241 0.43 8.70 -15.95
C ILE A 241 1.14 7.73 -16.87
N VAL A 242 1.82 6.78 -16.28
CA VAL A 242 2.59 5.72 -16.95
C VAL A 242 1.97 4.36 -16.63
N PRO A 243 1.24 3.75 -17.57
CA PRO A 243 0.66 2.43 -17.34
C PRO A 243 1.75 1.34 -17.33
N ILE A 244 1.72 0.47 -16.33
CA ILE A 244 2.65 -0.65 -16.17
C ILE A 244 1.86 -1.96 -16.11
N ASN A 245 2.07 -2.82 -17.08
CA ASN A 245 1.47 -4.15 -17.03
C ASN A 245 2.22 -5.03 -16.02
N ILE A 246 1.49 -5.40 -14.94
CA ILE A 246 2.01 -6.24 -13.84
C ILE A 246 1.04 -7.36 -13.51
N ARG A 247 0.44 -7.94 -14.53
CA ARG A 247 -0.62 -8.93 -14.39
C ARG A 247 -0.18 -10.16 -13.60
N GLU A 248 1.05 -10.66 -13.79
CA GLU A 248 1.54 -11.84 -13.11
C GLU A 248 1.66 -11.61 -11.60
N ILE A 249 2.23 -10.47 -11.20
CA ILE A 249 2.32 -10.05 -9.80
C ILE A 249 0.92 -9.84 -9.22
N ALA A 250 0.04 -9.16 -9.93
CA ALA A 250 -1.30 -8.84 -9.46
C ALA A 250 -2.14 -10.12 -9.18
N GLN A 251 -1.91 -11.19 -9.90
CA GLN A 251 -2.55 -12.48 -9.64
C GLN A 251 -2.18 -13.09 -8.27
N GLN A 252 -1.09 -12.61 -7.65
CA GLN A 252 -0.64 -13.05 -6.32
C GLN A 252 -1.21 -12.20 -5.18
N GLY A 253 -2.00 -11.15 -5.48
CA GLY A 253 -2.75 -10.41 -4.47
C GLY A 253 -2.27 -8.98 -4.17
N GLY A 254 -1.25 -8.46 -4.86
CA GLY A 254 -0.77 -7.09 -4.71
C GLY A 254 -0.35 -6.46 -6.03
N CYS A 255 -0.12 -5.13 -6.03
CA CYS A 255 0.30 -4.38 -7.20
C CYS A 255 1.55 -3.53 -6.90
N LEU A 256 1.73 -2.42 -7.61
CA LEU A 256 2.95 -1.61 -7.59
C LEU A 256 3.27 -1.02 -6.21
N ASN A 257 2.28 -0.57 -5.45
CA ASN A 257 2.50 -0.07 -4.08
C ASN A 257 2.97 -1.19 -3.14
N CYS A 258 2.36 -2.37 -3.22
CA CYS A 258 2.68 -3.49 -2.32
C CYS A 258 4.12 -4.01 -2.50
N ILE A 259 4.66 -3.98 -3.72
CA ILE A 259 6.03 -4.47 -4.00
C ILE A 259 7.10 -3.41 -3.77
N SER A 260 6.75 -2.16 -3.48
CA SER A 260 7.68 -1.02 -3.40
C SER A 260 7.75 -0.42 -2.01
N TRP A 261 8.90 0.17 -1.71
CA TRP A 261 9.10 1.02 -0.53
C TRP A 261 9.94 2.23 -0.89
N GLU A 262 9.52 3.43 -0.45
CA GLU A 262 10.22 4.67 -0.80
C GLU A 262 11.00 5.22 0.39
N ASP A 263 12.27 5.57 0.14
CA ASP A 263 13.07 6.42 1.02
C ASP A 263 13.34 7.78 0.36
N HIS A 264 12.74 8.82 0.91
CA HIS A 264 12.86 10.18 0.40
C HIS A 264 14.17 10.87 0.83
N HIS A 265 15.01 10.24 1.65
CA HIS A 265 16.29 10.77 2.11
C HIS A 265 17.52 10.17 1.42
N ALA A 266 17.38 9.11 0.65
CA ALA A 266 18.46 8.55 -0.14
C ALA A 266 18.67 9.40 -1.40
N GLN A 267 19.46 10.48 -1.25
CA GLN A 267 20.04 11.24 -2.36
C GLN A 267 21.43 10.74 -2.65
#